data_649c8242da4350ce5082428c870a7110
#
_entry.id   649c8242da4350ce5082428c870a7110
#
_cell.length_a   1.000
_cell.length_b   1.000
_cell.length_c   1.000
_cell.angle_alpha   90.00
_cell.angle_beta   90.00
_cell.angle_gamma   90.00
#
_symmetry.space_group_name_H-M   'P 1'
#
loop_
_entity.id
_entity.type
_entity.pdbx_description
1 polymer ?
#
loop_
_entity_poly.entity_id
_entity_poly.type
_entity_poly.pdbx_seq_one_letter_code
_entity_poly.pdbx_strand_id
1 'polypeptide(L)'
;MPDIKLPDGSSREYNAAVTVAALALDIGEGLSRAALAGLVDGRLVDLSFEISVNCQVAIITKKNPEALEIVRHSSAHLLAHAVKELFPDAQVTIGPVIDDGFYYDFSYKRAFTPEDLVLIEKKMRELVKKDIPIVRKTLNRKEAIEYFSSIGESYKSELIQSIPEDESVSLYTQDNFTDLCRGPHVPSTGKLKVFKLMKVAGAYWRGDSNNEMLQRIYGTAWCDKD
;
A
#
# COMPACT_ATOMS: atom_id res chain seq x y z
N MET A 1 9.00 12.30 -26.11
CA MET A 1 7.64 11.87 -26.51
C MET A 1 7.62 10.35 -26.40
N PRO A 2 6.90 9.76 -25.42
CA PRO A 2 6.87 8.33 -25.26
C PRO A 2 5.95 7.66 -26.29
N ASP A 3 6.42 6.56 -26.89
CA ASP A 3 5.64 5.60 -27.62
C ASP A 3 5.43 4.37 -26.73
N ILE A 4 4.18 4.10 -26.35
CA ILE A 4 3.80 3.09 -25.39
C ILE A 4 3.16 1.90 -26.12
N LYS A 5 3.80 0.74 -26.01
CA LYS A 5 3.28 -0.52 -26.57
C LYS A 5 2.34 -1.19 -25.57
N LEU A 6 1.16 -1.58 -26.04
CA LEU A 6 0.15 -2.28 -25.25
C LEU A 6 0.19 -3.79 -25.49
N PRO A 7 -0.39 -4.62 -24.60
CA PRO A 7 -0.36 -6.08 -24.73
C PRO A 7 -1.05 -6.65 -25.97
N ASP A 8 -1.98 -5.89 -26.57
CA ASP A 8 -2.66 -6.27 -27.83
C ASP A 8 -1.86 -5.96 -29.09
N GLY A 9 -0.63 -5.41 -28.92
CA GLY A 9 0.27 -5.04 -30.01
C GLY A 9 0.04 -3.62 -30.55
N SER A 10 -0.96 -2.90 -30.10
CA SER A 10 -1.17 -1.49 -30.46
C SER A 10 -0.19 -0.58 -29.73
N SER A 11 0.02 0.63 -30.29
CA SER A 11 0.85 1.68 -29.68
C SER A 11 0.02 2.95 -29.40
N ARG A 12 0.49 3.72 -28.41
CA ARG A 12 0.00 5.06 -28.08
C ARG A 12 1.16 6.04 -28.02
N GLU A 13 1.13 7.07 -28.84
CA GLU A 13 2.12 8.14 -28.86
C GLU A 13 1.61 9.37 -28.08
N TYR A 14 2.46 9.94 -27.23
CA TYR A 14 2.13 11.13 -26.44
C TYR A 14 3.17 12.23 -26.64
N ASN A 15 2.72 13.48 -26.69
CA ASN A 15 3.58 14.65 -26.87
C ASN A 15 4.34 15.06 -25.59
N ALA A 16 3.95 14.51 -24.44
CA ALA A 16 4.56 14.73 -23.13
C ALA A 16 4.51 13.46 -22.28
N ALA A 17 5.13 13.46 -21.11
CA ALA A 17 4.98 12.40 -20.14
C ALA A 17 3.50 12.19 -19.80
N VAL A 18 3.09 10.95 -19.63
CA VAL A 18 1.72 10.54 -19.34
C VAL A 18 1.68 9.60 -18.14
N THR A 19 0.69 9.74 -17.25
CA THR A 19 0.53 8.79 -16.15
C THR A 19 -0.13 7.50 -16.62
N VAL A 20 0.12 6.39 -15.89
CA VAL A 20 -0.58 5.13 -16.12
C VAL A 20 -2.10 5.30 -16.05
N ALA A 21 -2.59 6.15 -15.12
CA ALA A 21 -4.02 6.49 -15.02
C ALA A 21 -4.56 7.17 -16.28
N ALA A 22 -3.82 8.15 -16.83
CA ALA A 22 -4.22 8.86 -18.05
C ALA A 22 -4.19 7.93 -19.26
N LEU A 23 -3.18 7.04 -19.37
CA LEU A 23 -3.15 5.99 -20.39
C LEU A 23 -4.36 5.05 -20.28
N ALA A 24 -4.71 4.60 -19.07
CA ALA A 24 -5.87 3.74 -18.87
C ALA A 24 -7.19 4.42 -19.28
N LEU A 25 -7.31 5.74 -19.04
CA LEU A 25 -8.47 6.53 -19.45
C LEU A 25 -8.53 6.70 -20.97
N ASP A 26 -7.40 6.97 -21.63
CA ASP A 26 -7.29 7.09 -23.09
C ASP A 26 -7.65 5.79 -23.82
N ILE A 27 -7.31 4.63 -23.23
CA ILE A 27 -7.73 3.32 -23.76
C ILE A 27 -9.23 3.13 -23.60
N GLY A 28 -9.82 3.55 -22.46
CA GLY A 28 -11.25 3.50 -22.24
C GLY A 28 -11.67 3.68 -20.79
N GLU A 29 -12.79 4.34 -20.57
CA GLU A 29 -13.34 4.61 -19.22
C GLU A 29 -13.58 3.35 -18.39
N GLY A 30 -13.98 2.24 -19.03
CA GLY A 30 -14.18 0.95 -18.34
C GLY A 30 -12.88 0.41 -17.74
N LEU A 31 -11.78 0.50 -18.51
CA LEU A 31 -10.45 0.11 -18.07
C LEU A 31 -9.94 1.04 -16.97
N SER A 32 -10.11 2.35 -17.13
CA SER A 32 -9.74 3.34 -16.11
C SER A 32 -10.41 3.06 -14.77
N ARG A 33 -11.73 2.79 -14.79
CA ARG A 33 -12.47 2.42 -13.57
C ARG A 33 -12.02 1.08 -12.96
N ALA A 34 -11.57 0.13 -13.77
CA ALA A 34 -11.11 -1.19 -13.31
C ALA A 34 -9.64 -1.21 -12.87
N ALA A 35 -8.85 -0.22 -13.27
CA ALA A 35 -7.41 -0.15 -13.04
C ALA A 35 -7.06 -0.13 -11.53
N LEU A 36 -6.02 -0.89 -11.18
CA LEU A 36 -5.45 -0.95 -9.83
C LEU A 36 -3.99 -0.47 -9.83
N ALA A 37 -3.23 -0.75 -10.88
CA ALA A 37 -1.82 -0.42 -11.03
C ALA A 37 -1.42 -0.50 -12.51
N GLY A 38 -0.16 -0.22 -12.82
CA GLY A 38 0.47 -0.48 -14.11
C GLY A 38 1.60 -1.50 -14.01
N LEU A 39 1.86 -2.21 -15.11
CA LEU A 39 3.07 -3.00 -15.31
C LEU A 39 3.86 -2.33 -16.45
N VAL A 40 4.96 -1.65 -16.11
CA VAL A 40 5.82 -0.90 -17.04
C VAL A 40 7.13 -1.66 -17.18
N ASP A 41 7.42 -2.17 -18.39
CA ASP A 41 8.59 -3.03 -18.69
C ASP A 41 8.81 -4.13 -17.64
N GLY A 42 7.73 -4.79 -17.21
CA GLY A 42 7.75 -5.85 -16.20
C GLY A 42 7.82 -5.39 -14.75
N ARG A 43 7.84 -4.08 -14.47
CA ARG A 43 7.82 -3.51 -13.12
C ARG A 43 6.42 -3.03 -12.75
N LEU A 44 5.91 -3.47 -11.61
CA LEU A 44 4.66 -2.95 -11.04
C LEU A 44 4.84 -1.53 -10.51
N VAL A 45 3.91 -0.65 -10.89
CA VAL A 45 3.92 0.78 -10.52
C VAL A 45 2.51 1.28 -10.20
N ASP A 46 2.43 2.37 -9.43
CA ASP A 46 1.15 3.04 -9.15
C ASP A 46 0.51 3.62 -10.42
N LEU A 47 -0.80 3.87 -10.37
CA LEU A 47 -1.50 4.58 -11.45
C LEU A 47 -1.00 6.03 -11.65
N SER A 48 -0.39 6.62 -10.63
CA SER A 48 0.23 7.95 -10.70
C SER A 48 1.64 7.97 -11.31
N PHE A 49 2.21 6.80 -11.62
CA PHE A 49 3.54 6.71 -12.24
C PHE A 49 3.57 7.40 -13.60
N GLU A 50 4.54 8.30 -13.81
CA GLU A 50 4.74 9.03 -15.05
C GLU A 50 5.65 8.25 -16.01
N ILE A 51 5.15 8.05 -17.23
CA ILE A 51 5.85 7.42 -18.34
C ILE A 51 6.39 8.52 -19.24
N SER A 52 7.71 8.68 -19.29
CA SER A 52 8.39 9.71 -20.07
C SER A 52 9.24 9.17 -21.23
N VAL A 53 9.41 7.85 -21.32
CA VAL A 53 10.21 7.16 -22.34
C VAL A 53 9.41 6.04 -23.00
N ASN A 54 9.89 5.55 -24.15
CA ASN A 54 9.29 4.40 -24.83
C ASN A 54 9.36 3.16 -23.94
N CYS A 55 8.24 2.47 -23.78
CA CYS A 55 8.14 1.30 -22.93
C CYS A 55 6.94 0.42 -23.32
N GLN A 56 6.87 -0.76 -22.68
CA GLN A 56 5.67 -1.61 -22.72
C GLN A 56 4.86 -1.41 -21.46
N VAL A 57 3.54 -1.25 -21.60
CA VAL A 57 2.65 -1.03 -20.44
C VAL A 57 1.43 -1.93 -20.53
N ALA A 58 1.16 -2.64 -19.42
CA ALA A 58 -0.12 -3.29 -19.19
C ALA A 58 -0.83 -2.64 -18.02
N ILE A 59 -2.14 -2.42 -18.14
CA ILE A 59 -2.98 -1.93 -17.03
C ILE A 59 -3.43 -3.12 -16.20
N ILE A 60 -3.05 -3.13 -14.94
CA ILE A 60 -3.39 -4.20 -14.00
C ILE A 60 -4.79 -3.94 -13.45
N THR A 61 -5.65 -4.94 -13.58
CA THR A 61 -7.01 -4.99 -13.05
C THR A 61 -7.16 -6.23 -12.16
N LYS A 62 -8.28 -6.37 -11.47
CA LYS A 62 -8.56 -7.55 -10.62
C LYS A 62 -8.46 -8.91 -11.34
N LYS A 63 -8.46 -8.92 -12.68
CA LYS A 63 -8.33 -10.14 -13.50
C LYS A 63 -6.87 -10.60 -13.69
N ASN A 64 -5.91 -9.76 -13.37
CA ASN A 64 -4.49 -10.05 -13.51
C ASN A 64 -3.96 -10.71 -12.22
N PRO A 65 -3.05 -11.68 -12.31
CA PRO A 65 -2.50 -12.38 -11.14
C PRO A 65 -1.79 -11.44 -10.16
N GLU A 66 -1.14 -10.41 -10.65
CA GLU A 66 -0.41 -9.40 -9.85
C GLU A 66 -1.35 -8.57 -8.95
N ALA A 67 -2.64 -8.50 -9.29
CA ALA A 67 -3.62 -7.73 -8.53
C ALA A 67 -3.77 -8.21 -7.09
N LEU A 68 -3.65 -9.51 -6.84
CA LEU A 68 -3.83 -10.09 -5.52
C LEU A 68 -2.76 -9.59 -4.53
N GLU A 69 -1.50 -9.52 -4.96
CA GLU A 69 -0.41 -8.98 -4.16
C GLU A 69 -0.66 -7.51 -3.81
N ILE A 70 -1.05 -6.68 -4.81
CA ILE A 70 -1.32 -5.25 -4.62
C ILE A 70 -2.51 -5.04 -3.65
N VAL A 71 -3.57 -5.85 -3.77
CA VAL A 71 -4.74 -5.79 -2.89
C VAL A 71 -4.37 -6.18 -1.47
N ARG A 72 -3.59 -7.24 -1.27
CA ARG A 72 -3.10 -7.68 0.05
C ARG A 72 -2.21 -6.64 0.69
N HIS A 73 -1.26 -6.10 -0.07
CA HIS A 73 -0.36 -5.04 0.38
C HIS A 73 -1.12 -3.79 0.82
N SER A 74 -2.07 -3.32 0.00
CA SER A 74 -2.90 -2.17 0.34
C SER A 74 -3.85 -2.45 1.52
N SER A 75 -4.29 -3.72 1.69
CA SER A 75 -5.10 -4.12 2.84
C SER A 75 -4.31 -4.11 4.16
N ALA A 76 -2.99 -4.37 4.12
CA ALA A 76 -2.11 -4.20 5.28
C ALA A 76 -2.06 -2.74 5.72
N HIS A 77 -1.95 -1.79 4.79
CA HIS A 77 -2.01 -0.35 5.09
C HIS A 77 -3.39 0.11 5.57
N LEU A 78 -4.47 -0.46 5.02
CA LEU A 78 -5.83 -0.21 5.50
C LEU A 78 -6.01 -0.69 6.95
N LEU A 79 -5.44 -1.85 7.31
CA LEU A 79 -5.40 -2.34 8.68
C LEU A 79 -4.64 -1.37 9.60
N ALA A 80 -3.45 -0.92 9.20
CA ALA A 80 -2.65 0.02 9.98
C ALA A 80 -3.39 1.34 10.21
N HIS A 81 -4.04 1.89 9.18
CA HIS A 81 -4.89 3.08 9.29
C HIS A 81 -6.03 2.88 10.30
N ALA A 82 -6.77 1.77 10.19
CA ALA A 82 -7.86 1.46 11.11
C ALA A 82 -7.38 1.34 12.57
N VAL A 83 -6.23 0.71 12.79
CA VAL A 83 -5.61 0.61 14.12
C VAL A 83 -5.23 1.99 14.64
N LYS A 84 -4.59 2.85 13.85
CA LYS A 84 -4.22 4.21 14.26
C LYS A 84 -5.44 5.07 14.60
N GLU A 85 -6.56 4.94 13.89
CA GLU A 85 -7.80 5.68 14.23
C GLU A 85 -8.43 5.20 15.54
N LEU A 86 -8.36 3.91 15.87
CA LEU A 86 -8.96 3.35 17.08
C LEU A 86 -8.00 3.38 18.28
N PHE A 87 -6.72 3.24 18.04
CA PHE A 87 -5.65 3.12 19.03
C PHE A 87 -4.49 4.05 18.66
N PRO A 88 -4.64 5.38 18.81
CA PRO A 88 -3.65 6.35 18.32
C PRO A 88 -2.26 6.19 18.95
N ASP A 89 -2.17 5.63 20.16
CA ASP A 89 -0.90 5.34 20.84
C ASP A 89 -0.17 4.11 20.27
N ALA A 90 -0.83 3.26 19.46
CA ALA A 90 -0.18 2.12 18.84
C ALA A 90 0.81 2.61 17.77
N GLN A 91 2.06 2.14 17.81
CA GLN A 91 3.05 2.44 16.78
C GLN A 91 3.00 1.38 15.67
N VAL A 92 3.11 1.85 14.44
CA VAL A 92 3.12 0.99 13.26
C VAL A 92 4.56 0.62 12.89
N THR A 93 4.78 -0.64 12.51
CA THR A 93 6.12 -1.12 12.14
C THR A 93 6.18 -1.56 10.67
N ILE A 94 5.89 -2.81 10.37
CA ILE A 94 5.91 -3.37 9.00
C ILE A 94 4.65 -4.19 8.72
N GLY A 95 4.23 -4.20 7.45
CA GLY A 95 3.04 -4.92 6.99
C GLY A 95 3.24 -5.64 5.66
N PRO A 96 4.02 -6.74 5.60
CA PRO A 96 4.26 -7.47 4.36
C PRO A 96 3.09 -8.36 3.94
N VAL A 97 3.08 -8.67 2.65
CA VAL A 97 2.24 -9.73 2.07
C VAL A 97 2.86 -11.09 2.37
N ILE A 98 2.02 -12.09 2.56
CA ILE A 98 2.36 -13.50 2.72
C ILE A 98 1.48 -14.36 1.79
N ASP A 99 1.80 -15.65 1.63
CA ASP A 99 1.16 -16.56 0.68
C ASP A 99 -0.37 -16.56 0.79
N ASP A 100 -0.92 -16.57 2.02
CA ASP A 100 -2.36 -16.65 2.27
C ASP A 100 -3.01 -15.33 2.69
N GLY A 101 -2.26 -14.20 2.60
CA GLY A 101 -2.82 -12.92 3.04
C GLY A 101 -1.76 -11.85 3.29
N PHE A 102 -1.87 -11.23 4.44
CA PHE A 102 -0.97 -10.19 4.92
C PHE A 102 -0.93 -10.17 6.44
N TYR A 103 0.01 -9.45 7.00
CA TYR A 103 -0.03 -9.06 8.40
C TYR A 103 0.45 -7.62 8.57
N TYR A 104 0.25 -7.08 9.76
CA TYR A 104 0.88 -5.85 10.20
C TYR A 104 1.30 -5.98 11.66
N ASP A 105 2.52 -5.50 11.98
CA ASP A 105 3.10 -5.53 13.32
C ASP A 105 2.92 -4.18 14.01
N PHE A 106 2.53 -4.22 15.28
CA PHE A 106 2.27 -3.06 16.11
C PHE A 106 3.00 -3.17 17.44
N SER A 107 3.63 -2.07 17.90
CA SER A 107 3.97 -1.89 19.30
C SER A 107 2.82 -1.19 20.00
N TYR A 108 2.27 -1.81 21.05
CA TYR A 108 1.17 -1.26 21.80
C TYR A 108 1.18 -1.72 23.27
N LYS A 109 0.84 -0.83 24.20
CA LYS A 109 0.92 -1.02 25.66
C LYS A 109 0.09 -2.17 26.24
N ARG A 110 -0.94 -2.63 25.55
CA ARG A 110 -1.75 -3.78 25.93
C ARG A 110 -1.94 -4.76 24.77
N ALA A 111 -2.27 -6.02 25.08
CA ALA A 111 -2.59 -6.99 24.05
C ALA A 111 -3.88 -6.64 23.30
N PHE A 112 -3.88 -6.80 21.98
CA PHE A 112 -5.10 -6.80 21.19
C PHE A 112 -5.92 -8.05 21.48
N THR A 113 -7.23 -7.87 21.64
CA THR A 113 -8.19 -8.95 21.94
C THR A 113 -8.97 -9.35 20.66
N PRO A 114 -9.69 -10.50 20.67
CA PRO A 114 -10.59 -10.84 19.58
C PRO A 114 -11.66 -9.77 19.32
N GLU A 115 -12.14 -9.10 20.36
CA GLU A 115 -13.11 -7.99 20.26
C GLU A 115 -12.49 -6.78 19.54
N ASP A 116 -11.22 -6.48 19.80
CA ASP A 116 -10.50 -5.42 19.07
C ASP A 116 -10.43 -5.75 17.57
N LEU A 117 -10.18 -7.01 17.18
CA LEU A 117 -10.17 -7.40 15.77
C LEU A 117 -11.51 -7.12 15.09
N VAL A 118 -12.63 -7.37 15.78
CA VAL A 118 -13.98 -7.06 15.26
C VAL A 118 -14.14 -5.54 15.05
N LEU A 119 -13.70 -4.73 16.01
CA LEU A 119 -13.75 -3.26 15.90
C LEU A 119 -12.85 -2.74 14.78
N ILE A 120 -11.63 -3.25 14.68
CA ILE A 120 -10.68 -2.88 13.63
C ILE A 120 -11.24 -3.25 12.26
N GLU A 121 -11.77 -4.47 12.08
CA GLU A 121 -12.35 -4.88 10.80
C GLU A 121 -13.57 -4.02 10.42
N LYS A 122 -14.41 -3.64 11.39
CA LYS A 122 -15.50 -2.68 11.17
C LYS A 122 -14.98 -1.32 10.71
N LYS A 123 -13.94 -0.80 11.35
CA LYS A 123 -13.29 0.46 10.96
C LYS A 123 -12.68 0.38 9.56
N MET A 124 -12.00 -0.70 9.22
CA MET A 124 -11.51 -0.94 7.84
C MET A 124 -12.65 -0.85 6.82
N ARG A 125 -13.82 -1.45 7.10
CA ARG A 125 -14.98 -1.37 6.22
C ARG A 125 -15.55 0.06 6.10
N GLU A 126 -15.48 0.87 7.16
CA GLU A 126 -15.85 2.29 7.13
C GLU A 126 -14.91 3.08 6.22
N LEU A 127 -13.58 2.85 6.34
CA LEU A 127 -12.56 3.48 5.49
C LEU A 127 -12.74 3.10 4.00
N VAL A 128 -13.07 1.84 3.71
CA VAL A 128 -13.38 1.40 2.34
C VAL A 128 -14.61 2.15 1.77
N LYS A 129 -15.66 2.35 2.57
CA LYS A 129 -16.85 3.09 2.14
C LYS A 129 -16.59 4.56 1.86
N LYS A 130 -15.61 5.17 2.53
CA LYS A 130 -15.19 6.55 2.27
C LYS A 130 -14.46 6.71 0.94
N ASP A 131 -13.96 5.62 0.34
CA ASP A 131 -13.21 5.59 -0.92
C ASP A 131 -12.06 6.62 -0.95
N ILE A 132 -11.22 6.58 0.08
CA ILE A 132 -10.14 7.53 0.31
C ILE A 132 -9.04 7.33 -0.74
N PRO A 133 -8.60 8.37 -1.47
CA PRO A 133 -7.46 8.28 -2.37
C PRO A 133 -6.18 7.88 -1.62
N ILE A 134 -5.37 7.04 -2.25
CA ILE A 134 -4.04 6.66 -1.76
C ILE A 134 -3.01 7.40 -2.60
N VAL A 135 -2.31 8.34 -1.96
CA VAL A 135 -1.41 9.27 -2.63
C VAL A 135 0.04 8.96 -2.28
N ARG A 136 0.86 8.73 -3.31
CA ARG A 136 2.30 8.54 -3.16
C ARG A 136 3.02 9.88 -3.14
N LYS A 137 3.96 10.04 -2.20
CA LYS A 137 4.90 11.16 -2.12
C LYS A 137 6.32 10.63 -1.94
N THR A 138 7.29 11.27 -2.55
CA THR A 138 8.70 10.96 -2.34
C THR A 138 9.36 12.08 -1.54
N LEU A 139 10.11 11.72 -0.51
CA LEU A 139 10.90 12.62 0.31
C LEU A 139 12.37 12.20 0.27
N ASN A 140 13.28 13.12 0.60
CA ASN A 140 14.62 12.71 0.93
C ASN A 140 14.63 12.03 2.32
N ARG A 141 15.70 11.26 2.61
CA ARG A 141 15.82 10.49 3.84
C ARG A 141 15.64 11.34 5.12
N LYS A 142 16.26 12.53 5.15
CA LYS A 142 16.20 13.42 6.31
C LYS A 142 14.78 13.93 6.57
N GLU A 143 14.11 14.43 5.53
CA GLU A 143 12.71 14.89 5.62
C GLU A 143 11.77 13.76 6.08
N ALA A 144 11.99 12.54 5.60
CA ALA A 144 11.18 11.39 6.00
C ALA A 144 11.39 11.03 7.48
N ILE A 145 12.63 11.07 8.00
CA ILE A 145 12.93 10.85 9.43
C ILE A 145 12.28 11.94 10.28
N GLU A 146 12.43 13.21 9.89
CA GLU A 146 11.81 14.34 10.59
C GLU A 146 10.28 14.21 10.65
N TYR A 147 9.66 13.83 9.53
CA TYR A 147 8.23 13.61 9.45
C TYR A 147 7.76 12.52 10.43
N PHE A 148 8.31 11.29 10.35
CA PHE A 148 7.88 10.19 11.23
C PHE A 148 8.21 10.45 12.70
N SER A 149 9.32 11.12 13.00
CA SER A 149 9.65 11.54 14.37
C SER A 149 8.63 12.53 14.92
N SER A 150 8.17 13.48 14.08
CA SER A 150 7.19 14.50 14.49
C SER A 150 5.82 13.94 14.86
N ILE A 151 5.44 12.79 14.25
CA ILE A 151 4.17 12.10 14.53
C ILE A 151 4.34 10.93 15.53
N GLY A 152 5.53 10.75 16.11
CA GLY A 152 5.80 9.74 17.14
C GLY A 152 6.01 8.31 16.62
N GLU A 153 6.19 8.10 15.31
CA GLU A 153 6.40 6.78 14.69
C GLU A 153 7.89 6.41 14.68
N SER A 154 8.42 6.05 15.86
CA SER A 154 9.86 5.79 16.07
C SER A 154 10.39 4.62 15.24
N TYR A 155 9.61 3.55 15.06
CA TYR A 155 10.00 2.39 14.24
C TYR A 155 10.17 2.76 12.76
N LYS A 156 9.32 3.67 12.22
CA LYS A 156 9.49 4.18 10.86
C LYS A 156 10.76 4.99 10.71
N SER A 157 11.08 5.84 11.70
CA SER A 157 12.33 6.59 11.72
C SER A 157 13.55 5.66 11.76
N GLU A 158 13.51 4.59 12.57
CA GLU A 158 14.56 3.57 12.63
C GLU A 158 14.73 2.81 11.30
N LEU A 159 13.62 2.42 10.66
CA LEU A 159 13.67 1.76 9.35
C LEU A 159 14.31 2.65 8.29
N ILE A 160 13.96 3.94 8.26
CA ILE A 160 14.51 4.89 7.30
C ILE A 160 16.01 5.10 7.53
N GLN A 161 16.50 5.06 8.77
CA GLN A 161 17.93 5.16 9.09
C GLN A 161 18.76 4.04 8.47
N SER A 162 18.18 2.89 8.17
CA SER A 162 18.84 1.79 7.48
C SER A 162 18.87 1.92 5.96
N ILE A 163 18.17 2.90 5.38
CA ILE A 163 18.17 3.19 3.94
C ILE A 163 19.40 4.04 3.61
N PRO A 164 20.13 3.79 2.50
CA PRO A 164 21.24 4.62 2.05
C PRO A 164 20.87 6.11 1.94
N GLU A 165 21.82 7.00 2.20
CA GLU A 165 21.56 8.45 2.27
C GLU A 165 21.17 9.09 0.93
N ASP A 166 21.64 8.50 -0.16
CA ASP A 166 21.37 8.92 -1.54
C ASP A 166 20.05 8.36 -2.11
N GLU A 167 19.38 7.45 -1.39
CA GLU A 167 18.09 6.93 -1.79
C GLU A 167 16.94 7.82 -1.34
N SER A 168 15.98 8.01 -2.23
CA SER A 168 14.71 8.65 -1.90
C SER A 168 13.76 7.66 -1.23
N VAL A 169 12.94 8.17 -0.33
CA VAL A 169 11.98 7.41 0.47
C VAL A 169 10.57 7.71 -0.01
N SER A 170 9.80 6.68 -0.35
CA SER A 170 8.40 6.87 -0.72
C SER A 170 7.45 6.64 0.46
N LEU A 171 6.47 7.53 0.56
CA LEU A 171 5.40 7.52 1.54
C LEU A 171 4.06 7.41 0.82
N TYR A 172 3.12 6.73 1.46
CA TYR A 172 1.75 6.63 0.98
C TYR A 172 0.79 7.16 2.02
N THR A 173 0.00 8.16 1.62
CA THR A 173 -0.97 8.84 2.48
C THR A 173 -2.39 8.49 2.06
N GLN A 174 -3.21 8.15 3.05
CA GLN A 174 -4.65 7.95 2.91
C GLN A 174 -5.35 8.68 4.05
N ASP A 175 -5.95 9.85 3.75
CA ASP A 175 -6.53 10.78 4.73
C ASP A 175 -5.46 11.23 5.75
N ASN A 176 -5.67 10.97 7.03
CA ASN A 176 -4.77 11.32 8.14
C ASN A 176 -3.70 10.26 8.46
N PHE A 177 -3.65 9.16 7.72
CA PHE A 177 -2.65 8.10 7.89
C PHE A 177 -1.61 8.15 6.78
N THR A 178 -0.33 8.16 7.16
CA THR A 178 0.81 8.07 6.22
C THR A 178 1.73 6.94 6.63
N ASP A 179 2.12 6.12 5.67
CA ASP A 179 3.04 5.02 5.89
C ASP A 179 4.26 5.07 4.99
N LEU A 180 5.37 4.50 5.47
CA LEU A 180 6.61 4.26 4.72
C LEU A 180 6.44 3.01 3.87
N CYS A 181 6.51 3.15 2.54
CA CYS A 181 6.35 2.01 1.66
C CYS A 181 6.96 2.22 0.27
N ARG A 182 7.38 1.13 -0.36
CA ARG A 182 7.85 1.14 -1.75
C ARG A 182 6.72 1.10 -2.78
N GLY A 183 5.54 0.61 -2.38
CA GLY A 183 4.40 0.39 -3.28
C GLY A 183 4.56 -0.80 -4.22
N PRO A 184 3.72 -0.88 -5.29
CA PRO A 184 2.58 0.00 -5.51
C PRO A 184 1.37 -0.31 -4.63
N HIS A 185 0.43 0.62 -4.61
CA HIS A 185 -0.88 0.47 -3.96
C HIS A 185 -2.04 0.67 -4.92
N VAL A 186 -3.23 0.19 -4.53
CA VAL A 186 -4.47 0.52 -5.24
C VAL A 186 -4.74 2.03 -5.17
N PRO A 187 -5.47 2.61 -6.14
CA PRO A 187 -5.66 4.06 -6.20
C PRO A 187 -6.50 4.65 -5.06
N SER A 188 -7.36 3.83 -4.44
CA SER A 188 -8.19 4.27 -3.30
C SER A 188 -8.60 3.09 -2.42
N THR A 189 -8.98 3.38 -1.18
CA THR A 189 -9.47 2.36 -0.23
C THR A 189 -10.73 1.66 -0.71
N GLY A 190 -11.55 2.29 -1.55
CA GLY A 190 -12.77 1.72 -2.15
C GLY A 190 -12.53 0.50 -3.04
N LYS A 191 -11.28 0.24 -3.47
CA LYS A 191 -10.90 -0.98 -4.20
C LYS A 191 -10.77 -2.21 -3.30
N LEU A 192 -10.61 -2.03 -1.98
CA LEU A 192 -10.34 -3.08 -1.00
C LEU A 192 -11.65 -3.60 -0.39
N LYS A 193 -12.42 -4.39 -1.13
CA LYS A 193 -13.78 -4.78 -0.73
C LYS A 193 -13.85 -6.10 0.03
N VAL A 194 -12.88 -7.00 -0.18
CA VAL A 194 -12.93 -8.37 0.33
C VAL A 194 -11.70 -8.64 1.19
N PHE A 195 -11.88 -8.65 2.49
CA PHE A 195 -10.84 -8.95 3.47
C PHE A 195 -11.44 -9.50 4.76
N LYS A 196 -10.60 -10.17 5.55
CA LYS A 196 -10.94 -10.68 6.87
C LYS A 196 -9.73 -10.62 7.78
N LEU A 197 -9.88 -10.14 9.02
CA LEU A 197 -8.87 -10.27 10.06
C LEU A 197 -8.99 -11.65 10.70
N MET A 198 -7.84 -12.29 10.96
CA MET A 198 -7.79 -13.71 11.32
C MET A 198 -7.44 -13.93 12.80
N LYS A 199 -6.28 -13.43 13.21
CA LYS A 199 -5.71 -13.66 14.54
C LYS A 199 -4.66 -12.62 14.92
N VAL A 200 -4.35 -12.59 16.22
CA VAL A 200 -3.19 -11.88 16.77
C VAL A 200 -2.15 -12.91 17.20
N ALA A 201 -0.87 -12.60 17.01
CA ALA A 201 0.26 -13.37 17.52
C ALA A 201 1.38 -12.43 17.97
N GLY A 202 2.28 -12.91 18.84
CA GLY A 202 3.52 -12.22 19.16
C GLY A 202 4.55 -12.38 18.04
N ALA A 203 5.34 -11.33 17.80
CA ALA A 203 6.49 -11.36 16.90
C ALA A 203 7.59 -10.42 17.43
N TYR A 204 8.83 -10.89 17.53
CA TYR A 204 9.92 -10.01 17.93
C TYR A 204 10.29 -9.04 16.80
N TRP A 205 10.54 -7.79 17.17
CA TRP A 205 11.03 -6.79 16.22
C TRP A 205 12.28 -7.28 15.50
N ARG A 206 12.29 -7.23 14.17
CA ARG A 206 13.35 -7.75 13.30
C ARG A 206 13.68 -9.24 13.50
N GLY A 207 12.78 -10.01 14.11
CA GLY A 207 12.98 -11.44 14.37
C GLY A 207 14.00 -11.77 15.46
N ASP A 208 14.48 -10.79 16.21
CA ASP A 208 15.45 -10.97 17.29
C ASP A 208 14.73 -10.99 18.64
N SER A 209 14.88 -12.09 19.39
CA SER A 209 14.26 -12.29 20.72
C SER A 209 14.78 -11.32 21.80
N ASN A 210 15.86 -10.59 21.55
CA ASN A 210 16.34 -9.54 22.45
C ASN A 210 15.60 -8.19 22.23
N ASN A 211 14.87 -8.06 21.13
CA ASN A 211 14.09 -6.88 20.82
C ASN A 211 12.69 -6.96 21.42
N GLU A 212 11.94 -5.85 21.33
CA GLU A 212 10.55 -5.77 21.78
C GLU A 212 9.66 -6.81 21.09
N MET A 213 8.78 -7.43 21.87
CA MET A 213 7.74 -8.29 21.34
C MET A 213 6.56 -7.42 20.84
N LEU A 214 6.39 -7.40 19.54
CA LEU A 214 5.30 -6.74 18.85
C LEU A 214 4.06 -7.61 18.78
N GLN A 215 2.94 -7.01 18.42
CA GLN A 215 1.68 -7.68 18.19
C GLN A 215 1.41 -7.73 16.70
N ARG A 216 1.38 -8.93 16.14
CA ARG A 216 1.14 -9.20 14.72
C ARG A 216 -0.32 -9.51 14.49
N ILE A 217 -1.02 -8.66 13.76
CA ILE A 217 -2.39 -8.92 13.31
C ILE A 217 -2.34 -9.50 11.90
N TYR A 218 -2.86 -10.73 11.75
CA TYR A 218 -2.99 -11.41 10.47
C TYR A 218 -4.32 -11.11 9.83
N GLY A 219 -4.30 -10.92 8.51
CA GLY A 219 -5.49 -10.79 7.68
C GLY A 219 -5.34 -11.50 6.34
N THR A 220 -6.45 -11.71 5.66
CA THR A 220 -6.49 -12.14 4.26
C THR A 220 -7.29 -11.15 3.45
N ALA A 221 -6.97 -11.02 2.15
CA ALA A 221 -7.71 -10.18 1.22
C ALA A 221 -7.72 -10.80 -0.17
N TRP A 222 -8.78 -10.51 -0.93
CA TRP A 222 -9.04 -11.08 -2.25
C TRP A 222 -9.58 -10.01 -3.20
N CYS A 223 -9.36 -10.17 -4.49
CA CYS A 223 -9.86 -9.27 -5.52
C CYS A 223 -11.38 -9.33 -5.66
N ASP A 224 -11.96 -10.51 -5.45
CA ASP A 224 -13.40 -10.82 -5.53
C ASP A 224 -13.83 -11.77 -4.40
N LYS A 225 -15.13 -12.00 -4.28
CA LYS A 225 -15.72 -12.93 -3.30
C LYS A 225 -15.84 -14.38 -3.81
N ASP A 226 -15.68 -14.56 -5.13
CA ASP A 226 -15.85 -15.83 -5.82
C ASP A 226 -14.54 -16.60 -5.94
#